data_df0960dbc048a2df0f4fa9794494366d
#
_entry.id   df0960dbc048a2df0f4fa9794494366d
#
_cell.length_a   1.000
_cell.length_b   1.000
_cell.length_c   1.000
_cell.angle_alpha   90.00
_cell.angle_beta   90.00
_cell.angle_gamma   90.00
#
_symmetry.space_group_name_H-M   'P 1'
#
loop_
_entity.id
_entity.type
_entity.pdbx_description
1 polymer ?
#
loop_
_entity_poly.entity_id
_entity_poly.type
_entity_poly.pdbx_seq_one_letter_code
_entity_poly.pdbx_strand_id
1 'polypeptide(L)'
;WGLPHVFAIFMIVAASGVLNVASIGSVFGKALYKARAPLAGLLSIAMLAGGLTVLMLDLGRPDRVIVAATNMNLTSVFAWNVVLYSGMFALVFVYLWTMMERRMNPMTKPVGFAVFAWRFILTTGTGLIFAFLTARQAYGSALLPPLFIVLSFAWGLAVFHLTQTVLYAWNDKALDPAIMQRKRNLLGVFVVGSLYMVAVYHLTNLYFAQQVGFVRFILV
;
A
#
# COMPACT_ATOMS: atom_id res chain seq x y z
N TRP A 1 -13.00 11.25 -11.03
CA TRP A 1 -11.75 10.60 -10.66
C TRP A 1 -10.75 10.84 -11.79
N GLY A 2 -9.73 11.63 -11.51
CA GLY A 2 -8.70 12.01 -12.48
C GLY A 2 -7.32 11.46 -12.11
N LEU A 3 -6.28 11.95 -12.78
CA LEU A 3 -4.88 11.62 -12.52
C LEU A 3 -4.49 11.71 -11.02
N PRO A 4 -4.93 12.71 -10.23
CA PRO A 4 -4.58 12.78 -8.82
C PRO A 4 -4.99 11.52 -8.03
N HIS A 5 -6.17 10.99 -8.29
CA HIS A 5 -6.63 9.75 -7.64
C HIS A 5 -5.75 8.55 -7.96
N VAL A 6 -5.26 8.43 -9.20
CA VAL A 6 -4.35 7.34 -9.59
C VAL A 6 -3.06 7.40 -8.79
N PHE A 7 -2.46 8.60 -8.68
CA PHE A 7 -1.25 8.79 -7.86
C PHE A 7 -1.51 8.55 -6.37
N ALA A 8 -2.62 9.05 -5.83
CA ALA A 8 -2.98 8.84 -4.43
C ALA A 8 -3.12 7.35 -4.10
N ILE A 9 -3.85 6.60 -4.93
CA ILE A 9 -4.04 5.15 -4.75
C ILE A 9 -2.71 4.41 -4.85
N PHE A 10 -1.90 4.72 -5.87
CA PHE A 10 -0.57 4.13 -6.01
C PHE A 10 0.27 4.36 -4.76
N MET A 11 0.35 5.60 -4.26
CA MET A 11 1.15 5.95 -3.08
C MET A 11 0.64 5.26 -1.81
N ILE A 12 -0.67 5.21 -1.59
CA ILE A 12 -1.27 4.56 -0.41
C ILE A 12 -1.03 3.05 -0.43
N VAL A 13 -1.27 2.40 -1.57
CA VAL A 13 -1.10 0.95 -1.72
C VAL A 13 0.39 0.56 -1.63
N ALA A 14 1.27 1.34 -2.27
CA ALA A 14 2.71 1.12 -2.18
C ALA A 14 3.25 1.40 -0.77
N ALA A 15 2.75 2.42 -0.05
CA ALA A 15 3.09 2.69 1.34
C ALA A 15 2.85 1.46 2.24
N SER A 16 1.67 0.84 2.08
CA SER A 16 1.36 -0.42 2.74
C SER A 16 2.36 -1.53 2.38
N GLY A 17 2.71 -1.64 1.12
CA GLY A 17 3.61 -2.68 0.61
C GLY A 17 5.07 -2.52 1.03
N VAL A 18 5.57 -1.29 1.16
CA VAL A 18 6.93 -1.00 1.63
C VAL A 18 7.21 -1.60 3.01
N LEU A 19 6.22 -1.63 3.89
CA LEU A 19 6.33 -2.22 5.23
C LEU A 19 6.58 -3.73 5.25
N ASN A 20 6.42 -4.43 4.13
CA ASN A 20 6.83 -5.84 4.03
C ASN A 20 8.30 -6.02 4.36
N VAL A 21 9.14 -5.11 3.87
CA VAL A 21 10.60 -5.17 4.11
C VAL A 21 10.91 -5.01 5.59
N ALA A 22 10.22 -4.10 6.29
CA ALA A 22 10.34 -3.94 7.73
C ALA A 22 9.88 -5.21 8.47
N SER A 23 8.74 -5.78 8.07
CA SER A 23 8.18 -6.99 8.68
C SER A 23 9.08 -8.21 8.50
N ILE A 24 9.77 -8.36 7.36
CA ILE A 24 10.75 -9.44 7.16
C ILE A 24 11.86 -9.38 8.22
N GLY A 25 12.30 -8.18 8.58
CA GLY A 25 13.33 -7.98 9.60
C GLY A 25 12.84 -8.19 11.02
N SER A 26 11.74 -7.56 11.40
CA SER A 26 11.27 -7.48 12.78
C SER A 26 10.35 -8.63 13.19
N VAL A 27 9.42 -9.03 12.32
CA VAL A 27 8.42 -10.07 12.61
C VAL A 27 8.99 -11.46 12.32
N PHE A 28 9.58 -11.63 11.12
CA PHE A 28 10.13 -12.91 10.68
C PHE A 28 11.59 -13.12 11.07
N GLY A 29 12.20 -12.19 11.82
CA GLY A 29 13.51 -12.36 12.46
C GLY A 29 14.71 -12.44 11.51
N LYS A 30 14.57 -12.03 10.24
CA LYS A 30 15.67 -12.03 9.29
C LYS A 30 16.61 -10.84 9.54
N ALA A 31 17.72 -11.08 10.25
CA ALA A 31 18.69 -10.05 10.66
C ALA A 31 19.15 -9.16 9.50
N LEU A 32 19.30 -9.72 8.30
CA LEU A 32 19.71 -9.02 7.09
C LEU A 32 18.81 -7.82 6.71
N TYR A 33 17.52 -7.90 7.07
CA TYR A 33 16.53 -6.87 6.79
C TYR A 33 16.28 -5.90 7.95
N LYS A 34 16.78 -6.24 9.16
CA LYS A 34 16.56 -5.44 10.38
C LYS A 34 17.13 -4.02 10.24
N ALA A 35 18.32 -3.87 9.67
CA ALA A 35 18.93 -2.56 9.44
C ALA A 35 18.18 -1.67 8.43
N ARG A 36 17.30 -2.26 7.63
CA ARG A 36 16.51 -1.58 6.58
C ARG A 36 15.07 -1.26 7.01
N ALA A 37 14.65 -1.79 8.16
CA ALA A 37 13.30 -1.60 8.69
C ALA A 37 12.96 -0.13 8.98
N PRO A 38 13.83 0.71 9.56
CA PRO A 38 13.54 2.13 9.76
C PRO A 38 13.30 2.88 8.46
N LEU A 39 14.11 2.62 7.43
CA LEU A 39 13.94 3.22 6.10
C LEU A 39 12.57 2.85 5.51
N ALA A 40 12.15 1.60 5.63
CA ALA A 40 10.85 1.16 5.15
C ALA A 40 9.70 1.85 5.91
N GLY A 41 9.82 2.04 7.22
CA GLY A 41 8.84 2.78 8.02
C GLY A 41 8.74 4.25 7.62
N LEU A 42 9.87 4.95 7.48
CA LEU A 42 9.91 6.35 7.05
C LEU A 42 9.33 6.53 5.64
N LEU A 43 9.71 5.67 4.71
CA LEU A 43 9.21 5.70 3.35
C LEU A 43 7.70 5.45 3.29
N SER A 44 7.20 4.52 4.11
CA SER A 44 5.76 4.25 4.21
C SER A 44 4.99 5.48 4.70
N ILE A 45 5.47 6.17 5.76
CA ILE A 45 4.84 7.41 6.26
C ILE A 45 4.88 8.49 5.18
N ALA A 46 6.01 8.71 4.53
CA ALA A 46 6.16 9.73 3.50
C ALA A 46 5.21 9.48 2.30
N MET A 47 5.10 8.24 1.84
CA MET A 47 4.19 7.88 0.76
C MET A 47 2.72 7.99 1.17
N LEU A 48 2.37 7.54 2.37
CA LEU A 48 1.00 7.65 2.87
C LEU A 48 0.59 9.12 3.02
N ALA A 49 1.46 9.95 3.60
CA ALA A 49 1.24 11.40 3.72
C ALA A 49 1.10 12.07 2.35
N GLY A 50 1.99 11.75 1.41
CA GLY A 50 1.94 12.26 0.04
C GLY A 50 0.65 11.85 -0.68
N GLY A 51 0.26 10.58 -0.59
CA GLY A 51 -0.98 10.08 -1.20
C GLY A 51 -2.22 10.74 -0.63
N LEU A 52 -2.30 10.91 0.69
CA LEU A 52 -3.42 11.62 1.33
C LEU A 52 -3.43 13.11 1.00
N THR A 53 -2.26 13.75 0.90
CA THR A 53 -2.17 15.15 0.48
C THR A 53 -2.70 15.34 -0.94
N VAL A 54 -2.29 14.48 -1.87
CA VAL A 54 -2.80 14.52 -3.25
C VAL A 54 -4.31 14.30 -3.27
N LEU A 55 -4.83 13.38 -2.45
CA LEU A 55 -6.27 13.15 -2.33
C LEU A 55 -7.00 14.37 -1.77
N MET A 56 -6.42 15.04 -0.76
CA MET A 56 -6.99 16.27 -0.18
C MET A 56 -7.02 17.43 -1.17
N LEU A 57 -5.98 17.58 -2.00
CA LEU A 57 -5.91 18.63 -3.01
C LEU A 57 -6.94 18.44 -4.14
N ASP A 58 -7.34 17.19 -4.40
CA ASP A 58 -8.38 16.87 -5.39
C ASP A 58 -9.81 17.03 -4.85
N LEU A 59 -9.97 17.22 -3.53
CA LEU A 59 -11.24 17.60 -2.93
C LEU A 59 -11.53 19.08 -3.26
N GLY A 60 -12.62 19.36 -3.94
CA GLY A 60 -12.99 20.74 -4.29
C GLY A 60 -13.07 21.71 -3.09
N ARG A 61 -13.18 21.20 -1.87
CA ARG A 61 -13.14 21.96 -0.61
C ARG A 61 -12.37 21.18 0.46
N PRO A 62 -11.03 21.28 0.49
CA PRO A 62 -10.18 20.59 1.44
C PRO A 62 -10.40 21.06 2.89
N ASP A 63 -10.88 22.27 3.10
CA ASP A 63 -11.28 22.83 4.40
C ASP A 63 -12.35 22.00 5.12
N ARG A 64 -13.23 21.31 4.38
CA ARG A 64 -14.28 20.46 4.92
C ARG A 64 -13.86 19.05 5.32
N VAL A 65 -12.60 18.67 5.10
CA VAL A 65 -12.09 17.34 5.53
C VAL A 65 -12.25 17.15 7.04
N ILE A 66 -12.07 18.21 7.83
CA ILE A 66 -12.26 18.16 9.30
C ILE A 66 -13.73 17.82 9.63
N VAL A 67 -14.68 18.40 8.91
CA VAL A 67 -16.11 18.11 9.10
C VAL A 67 -16.43 16.68 8.73
N ALA A 68 -15.88 16.18 7.64
CA ALA A 68 -16.03 14.78 7.21
C ALA A 68 -15.40 13.80 8.21
N ALA A 69 -14.28 14.18 8.83
CA ALA A 69 -13.60 13.37 9.83
C ALA A 69 -14.32 13.35 11.20
N THR A 70 -15.03 14.41 11.54
CA THR A 70 -15.77 14.52 12.82
C THR A 70 -17.20 14.00 12.75
N ASN A 71 -17.83 14.06 11.57
CA ASN A 71 -19.20 13.58 11.33
C ASN A 71 -19.18 12.32 10.45
N MET A 72 -18.50 11.28 10.92
CA MET A 72 -18.35 10.04 10.17
C MET A 72 -19.66 9.24 10.15
N ASN A 73 -20.09 8.84 8.95
CA ASN A 73 -21.10 7.82 8.79
C ASN A 73 -20.43 6.44 8.76
N LEU A 74 -20.54 5.67 9.84
CA LEU A 74 -19.90 4.36 9.98
C LEU A 74 -20.45 3.30 9.01
N THR A 75 -21.54 3.56 8.29
CA THR A 75 -22.02 2.69 7.20
C THR A 75 -21.25 2.92 5.89
N SER A 76 -20.47 3.99 5.80
CA SER A 76 -19.68 4.35 4.62
C SER A 76 -18.29 3.71 4.65
N VAL A 77 -17.92 3.03 3.56
CA VAL A 77 -16.57 2.47 3.37
C VAL A 77 -15.50 3.55 3.37
N PHE A 78 -15.84 4.76 2.90
CA PHE A 78 -14.92 5.91 2.94
C PHE A 78 -14.58 6.33 4.37
N ALA A 79 -15.57 6.36 5.29
CA ALA A 79 -15.33 6.69 6.70
C ALA A 79 -14.38 5.67 7.35
N TRP A 80 -14.57 4.38 7.10
CA TRP A 80 -13.67 3.33 7.57
C TRP A 80 -12.23 3.52 7.06
N ASN A 81 -12.05 3.96 5.81
CA ASN A 81 -10.71 4.19 5.28
C ASN A 81 -10.01 5.37 5.96
N VAL A 82 -10.72 6.42 6.37
CA VAL A 82 -10.13 7.51 7.18
C VAL A 82 -9.58 6.97 8.50
N VAL A 83 -10.33 6.10 9.19
CA VAL A 83 -9.88 5.43 10.42
C VAL A 83 -8.66 4.55 10.15
N LEU A 84 -8.67 3.78 9.04
CA LEU A 84 -7.57 2.89 8.68
C LEU A 84 -6.29 3.66 8.36
N TYR A 85 -6.38 4.78 7.64
CA TYR A 85 -5.21 5.63 7.34
C TYR A 85 -4.64 6.27 8.59
N SER A 86 -5.49 6.82 9.46
CA SER A 86 -5.08 7.41 10.74
C SER A 86 -4.43 6.38 11.65
N GLY A 87 -5.03 5.19 11.76
CA GLY A 87 -4.48 4.08 12.52
C GLY A 87 -3.14 3.58 11.97
N MET A 88 -2.97 3.58 10.64
CA MET A 88 -1.71 3.23 10.00
C MET A 88 -0.60 4.22 10.36
N PHE A 89 -0.88 5.54 10.32
CA PHE A 89 0.07 6.56 10.76
C PHE A 89 0.50 6.34 12.21
N ALA A 90 -0.46 6.18 13.11
CA ALA A 90 -0.17 5.98 14.53
C ALA A 90 0.68 4.71 14.77
N LEU A 91 0.29 3.59 14.17
CA LEU A 91 1.00 2.32 14.33
C LEU A 91 2.42 2.36 13.75
N VAL A 92 2.61 2.94 12.56
CA VAL A 92 3.94 3.03 11.95
C VAL A 92 4.82 4.02 12.73
N PHE A 93 4.25 5.08 13.28
CA PHE A 93 4.98 6.02 14.14
C PHE A 93 5.47 5.34 15.42
N VAL A 94 4.59 4.60 16.10
CA VAL A 94 4.96 3.81 17.28
C VAL A 94 6.00 2.75 16.91
N TYR A 95 5.85 2.11 15.76
CA TYR A 95 6.80 1.11 15.29
C TYR A 95 8.20 1.69 15.04
N LEU A 96 8.28 2.87 14.40
CA LEU A 96 9.54 3.60 14.24
C LEU A 96 10.15 3.96 15.59
N TRP A 97 9.34 4.45 16.51
CA TRP A 97 9.81 4.77 17.86
C TRP A 97 10.41 3.56 18.55
N THR A 98 9.74 2.39 18.50
CA THR A 98 10.28 1.17 19.11
C THR A 98 11.60 0.71 18.49
N MET A 99 11.88 1.05 17.24
CA MET A 99 13.14 0.74 16.58
C MET A 99 14.25 1.74 16.91
N MET A 100 13.90 3.01 17.17
CA MET A 100 14.87 4.08 17.43
C MET A 100 15.24 4.18 18.91
N GLU A 101 14.30 3.89 19.82
CA GLU A 101 14.49 3.95 21.26
C GLU A 101 14.92 2.59 21.81
N ARG A 102 16.14 2.53 22.39
CA ARG A 102 16.75 1.29 22.89
C ARG A 102 15.91 0.59 23.97
N ARG A 103 15.24 1.38 24.83
CA ARG A 103 14.36 0.85 25.89
C ARG A 103 13.11 0.15 25.32
N MET A 104 12.65 0.59 24.16
CA MET A 104 11.43 0.08 23.53
C MET A 104 11.68 -1.07 22.54
N ASN A 105 12.94 -1.43 22.28
CA ASN A 105 13.33 -2.51 21.36
C ASN A 105 12.59 -3.86 21.61
N PRO A 106 12.32 -4.29 22.85
CA PRO A 106 11.54 -5.52 23.09
C PRO A 106 10.12 -5.48 22.49
N MET A 107 9.55 -4.25 22.38
CA MET A 107 8.22 -4.02 21.83
C MET A 107 8.21 -4.02 20.28
N THR A 108 9.35 -3.97 19.61
CA THR A 108 9.44 -3.88 18.15
C THR A 108 8.77 -5.06 17.45
N LYS A 109 8.88 -6.27 18.00
CA LYS A 109 8.26 -7.46 17.40
C LYS A 109 6.72 -7.45 17.51
N PRO A 110 6.09 -7.25 18.67
CA PRO A 110 4.63 -7.19 18.78
C PRO A 110 4.04 -6.01 18.02
N VAL A 111 4.66 -4.83 18.09
CA VAL A 111 4.20 -3.65 17.32
C VAL A 111 4.37 -3.88 15.82
N GLY A 112 5.48 -4.48 15.39
CA GLY A 112 5.71 -4.85 14.00
C GLY A 112 4.65 -5.84 13.47
N PHE A 113 4.20 -6.78 14.32
CA PHE A 113 3.09 -7.67 13.97
C PHE A 113 1.76 -6.93 13.84
N ALA A 114 1.48 -5.99 14.75
CA ALA A 114 0.28 -5.14 14.66
C ALA A 114 0.27 -4.32 13.36
N VAL A 115 1.39 -3.68 13.00
CA VAL A 115 1.57 -2.97 11.72
C VAL A 115 1.35 -3.93 10.54
N PHE A 116 1.91 -5.14 10.63
CA PHE A 116 1.77 -6.15 9.59
C PHE A 116 0.31 -6.57 9.37
N ALA A 117 -0.45 -6.79 10.43
CA ALA A 117 -1.88 -7.11 10.33
C ALA A 117 -2.69 -5.90 9.83
N TRP A 118 -2.44 -4.71 10.39
CA TRP A 118 -3.19 -3.49 10.05
C TRP A 118 -3.06 -3.12 8.57
N ARG A 119 -1.87 -3.29 7.98
CA ARG A 119 -1.68 -2.97 6.56
C ARG A 119 -2.53 -3.83 5.63
N PHE A 120 -2.80 -5.11 5.98
CA PHE A 120 -3.71 -5.94 5.19
C PHE A 120 -5.14 -5.43 5.28
N ILE A 121 -5.58 -5.05 6.48
CA ILE A 121 -6.91 -4.47 6.69
C ILE A 121 -7.02 -3.16 5.88
N LEU A 122 -6.00 -2.30 5.93
CA LEU A 122 -5.96 -1.05 5.18
C LEU A 122 -6.01 -1.29 3.66
N THR A 123 -5.18 -2.20 3.14
CA THR A 123 -5.13 -2.48 1.69
C THR A 123 -6.43 -3.12 1.21
N THR A 124 -7.03 -4.00 2.02
CA THR A 124 -8.36 -4.57 1.77
C THR A 124 -9.43 -3.48 1.77
N GLY A 125 -9.42 -2.58 2.77
CA GLY A 125 -10.34 -1.45 2.85
C GLY A 125 -10.25 -0.52 1.64
N THR A 126 -9.03 -0.23 1.19
CA THR A 126 -8.80 0.55 -0.03
C THR A 126 -9.36 -0.17 -1.27
N GLY A 127 -9.17 -1.48 -1.39
CA GLY A 127 -9.77 -2.29 -2.46
C GLY A 127 -11.29 -2.35 -2.40
N LEU A 128 -11.88 -2.36 -1.19
CA LEU A 128 -13.33 -2.36 -0.98
C LEU A 128 -13.98 -1.04 -1.41
N ILE A 129 -13.28 0.11 -1.36
CA ILE A 129 -13.79 1.36 -1.91
C ILE A 129 -14.19 1.16 -3.38
N PHE A 130 -13.34 0.48 -4.14
CA PHE A 130 -13.60 0.21 -5.56
C PHE A 130 -14.59 -0.93 -5.76
N ALA A 131 -14.49 -1.99 -4.95
CA ALA A 131 -15.37 -3.14 -5.05
C ALA A 131 -16.86 -2.80 -4.82
N PHE A 132 -17.15 -1.79 -3.98
CA PHE A 132 -18.50 -1.35 -3.69
C PHE A 132 -19.00 -0.21 -4.59
N LEU A 133 -18.21 0.22 -5.56
CA LEU A 133 -18.63 1.23 -6.56
C LEU A 133 -19.46 0.58 -7.68
N THR A 134 -20.64 0.08 -7.34
CA THR A 134 -21.56 -0.55 -8.30
C THR A 134 -22.08 0.40 -9.37
N ALA A 135 -22.10 1.70 -9.11
CA ALA A 135 -22.51 2.73 -10.06
C ALA A 135 -21.55 2.90 -11.25
N ARG A 136 -20.33 2.38 -11.16
CA ARG A 136 -19.33 2.42 -12.24
C ARG A 136 -19.04 1.02 -12.73
N GLN A 137 -19.40 0.73 -13.98
CA GLN A 137 -19.28 -0.60 -14.60
C GLN A 137 -17.87 -1.20 -14.58
N ALA A 138 -16.81 -0.34 -14.51
CA ALA A 138 -15.41 -0.80 -14.39
C ALA A 138 -15.05 -1.40 -13.03
N TYR A 139 -15.85 -1.16 -12.02
CA TYR A 139 -15.62 -1.58 -10.64
C TYR A 139 -16.74 -2.52 -10.19
N GLY A 140 -16.85 -2.81 -8.90
CA GLY A 140 -17.93 -3.68 -8.41
C GLY A 140 -17.55 -5.16 -8.47
N SER A 141 -16.26 -5.50 -8.34
CA SER A 141 -15.79 -6.88 -8.33
C SER A 141 -15.15 -7.25 -6.98
N ALA A 142 -15.54 -8.41 -6.45
CA ALA A 142 -14.93 -8.98 -5.25
C ALA A 142 -13.44 -9.34 -5.42
N LEU A 143 -12.93 -9.36 -6.65
CA LEU A 143 -11.52 -9.60 -6.94
C LEU A 143 -10.62 -8.38 -6.64
N LEU A 144 -11.19 -7.18 -6.50
CA LEU A 144 -10.40 -5.96 -6.29
C LEU A 144 -9.63 -5.94 -4.97
N PRO A 145 -10.21 -6.28 -3.80
CA PRO A 145 -9.44 -6.32 -2.55
C PRO A 145 -8.23 -7.27 -2.61
N PRO A 146 -8.32 -8.54 -3.01
CA PRO A 146 -7.16 -9.41 -3.14
C PRO A 146 -6.17 -8.92 -4.20
N LEU A 147 -6.63 -8.34 -5.31
CA LEU A 147 -5.77 -7.72 -6.31
C LEU A 147 -4.95 -6.58 -5.70
N PHE A 148 -5.56 -5.69 -4.91
CA PHE A 148 -4.86 -4.60 -4.23
C PHE A 148 -3.81 -5.09 -3.25
N ILE A 149 -4.05 -6.21 -2.55
CA ILE A 149 -3.05 -6.85 -1.68
C ILE A 149 -1.84 -7.29 -2.52
N VAL A 150 -2.04 -7.99 -3.62
CA VAL A 150 -0.94 -8.46 -4.48
C VAL A 150 -0.19 -7.28 -5.11
N LEU A 151 -0.91 -6.26 -5.59
CA LEU A 151 -0.31 -5.02 -6.11
C LEU A 151 0.51 -4.31 -5.05
N SER A 152 0.06 -4.29 -3.78
CA SER A 152 0.84 -3.68 -2.70
C SER A 152 2.20 -4.33 -2.51
N PHE A 153 2.30 -5.66 -2.65
CA PHE A 153 3.58 -6.36 -2.58
C PHE A 153 4.51 -5.95 -3.73
N ALA A 154 3.99 -5.92 -4.97
CA ALA A 154 4.78 -5.55 -6.14
C ALA A 154 5.23 -4.09 -6.07
N TRP A 155 4.31 -3.15 -5.90
CA TRP A 155 4.59 -1.72 -5.88
C TRP A 155 5.44 -1.31 -4.68
N GLY A 156 5.13 -1.82 -3.49
CA GLY A 156 5.90 -1.51 -2.29
C GLY A 156 7.34 -2.00 -2.38
N LEU A 157 7.56 -3.22 -2.88
CA LEU A 157 8.92 -3.74 -3.06
C LEU A 157 9.67 -3.00 -4.16
N ALA A 158 9.01 -2.64 -5.27
CA ALA A 158 9.60 -1.87 -6.36
C ALA A 158 10.05 -0.48 -5.87
N VAL A 159 9.17 0.26 -5.20
CA VAL A 159 9.48 1.59 -4.64
C VAL A 159 10.58 1.51 -3.61
N PHE A 160 10.53 0.54 -2.69
CA PHE A 160 11.59 0.36 -1.70
C PHE A 160 12.94 0.06 -2.37
N HIS A 161 12.93 -0.80 -3.39
CA HIS A 161 14.14 -1.17 -4.12
C HIS A 161 14.75 0.02 -4.84
N LEU A 162 13.92 0.81 -5.53
CA LEU A 162 14.33 2.02 -6.22
C LEU A 162 14.91 3.04 -5.23
N THR A 163 14.18 3.35 -4.16
CA THR A 163 14.62 4.30 -3.13
C THR A 163 15.95 3.87 -2.50
N GLN A 164 16.09 2.59 -2.19
CA GLN A 164 17.35 2.08 -1.64
C GLN A 164 18.50 2.22 -2.64
N THR A 165 18.28 1.91 -3.92
CA THR A 165 19.29 2.02 -4.95
C THR A 165 19.76 3.48 -5.08
N VAL A 166 18.82 4.43 -5.14
CA VAL A 166 19.14 5.86 -5.23
C VAL A 166 19.91 6.34 -3.99
N LEU A 167 19.46 5.97 -2.78
CA LEU A 167 20.13 6.39 -1.54
C LEU A 167 21.55 5.83 -1.43
N TYR A 168 21.77 4.58 -1.86
CA TYR A 168 23.10 3.98 -1.82
C TYR A 168 24.04 4.61 -2.86
N ALA A 169 23.52 4.86 -4.08
CA ALA A 169 24.29 5.57 -5.10
C ALA A 169 24.66 7.00 -4.67
N TRP A 170 23.73 7.71 -4.01
CA TRP A 170 23.98 9.07 -3.51
C TRP A 170 25.04 9.11 -2.40
N ASN A 171 25.18 8.03 -1.62
CA ASN A 171 26.15 7.95 -0.52
C ASN A 171 27.42 7.17 -0.90
N ASP A 172 27.65 6.91 -2.18
CA ASP A 172 28.80 6.13 -2.69
C ASP A 172 28.99 4.77 -2.00
N LYS A 173 27.88 4.15 -1.57
CA LYS A 173 27.89 2.85 -0.90
C LYS A 173 27.51 1.73 -1.89
N ALA A 174 28.32 0.68 -1.92
CA ALA A 174 28.00 -0.50 -2.70
C ALA A 174 26.82 -1.28 -2.10
N LEU A 175 25.87 -1.67 -2.95
CA LEU A 175 24.81 -2.61 -2.59
C LEU A 175 25.33 -4.03 -2.70
N ASP A 176 25.01 -4.87 -1.70
CA ASP A 176 25.31 -6.30 -1.75
C ASP A 176 24.56 -6.96 -2.93
N PRO A 177 25.28 -7.52 -3.92
CA PRO A 177 24.67 -8.10 -5.10
C PRO A 177 23.72 -9.27 -4.79
N ALA A 178 24.01 -10.05 -3.75
CA ALA A 178 23.19 -11.19 -3.36
C ALA A 178 21.81 -10.74 -2.83
N ILE A 179 21.77 -9.65 -2.05
CA ILE A 179 20.52 -9.08 -1.55
C ILE A 179 19.72 -8.47 -2.69
N MET A 180 20.41 -7.79 -3.60
CA MET A 180 19.80 -7.19 -4.79
C MET A 180 19.11 -8.26 -5.64
N GLN A 181 19.80 -9.34 -5.92
CA GLN A 181 19.27 -10.47 -6.70
C GLN A 181 18.04 -11.09 -6.03
N ARG A 182 18.08 -11.33 -4.71
CA ARG A 182 16.93 -11.88 -3.98
C ARG A 182 15.69 -10.99 -4.05
N LYS A 183 15.87 -9.67 -3.91
CA LYS A 183 14.76 -8.71 -4.03
C LYS A 183 14.20 -8.67 -5.46
N ARG A 184 15.07 -8.70 -6.47
CA ARG A 184 14.67 -8.74 -7.88
C ARG A 184 13.85 -9.99 -8.20
N ASN A 185 14.29 -11.15 -7.72
CA ASN A 185 13.55 -12.40 -7.91
C ASN A 185 12.18 -12.36 -7.20
N LEU A 186 12.15 -11.85 -5.97
CA LEU A 186 10.89 -11.69 -5.22
C LEU A 186 9.94 -10.70 -5.90
N LEU A 187 10.47 -9.59 -6.42
CA LEU A 187 9.69 -8.64 -7.21
C LEU A 187 9.10 -9.29 -8.46
N GLY A 188 9.89 -10.11 -9.17
CA GLY A 188 9.41 -10.86 -10.33
C GLY A 188 8.22 -11.75 -10.00
N VAL A 189 8.27 -12.48 -8.88
CA VAL A 189 7.15 -13.32 -8.41
C VAL A 189 5.89 -12.47 -8.16
N PHE A 190 6.03 -11.32 -7.48
CA PHE A 190 4.88 -10.44 -7.21
C PHE A 190 4.33 -9.78 -8.47
N VAL A 191 5.18 -9.43 -9.43
CA VAL A 191 4.74 -8.91 -10.73
C VAL A 191 3.94 -9.95 -11.50
N VAL A 192 4.43 -11.20 -11.57
CA VAL A 192 3.69 -12.30 -12.22
C VAL A 192 2.36 -12.55 -11.52
N GLY A 193 2.33 -12.58 -10.18
CA GLY A 193 1.10 -12.70 -9.41
C GLY A 193 0.11 -11.55 -9.67
N SER A 194 0.62 -10.33 -9.77
CA SER A 194 -0.21 -9.15 -10.08
C SER A 194 -0.79 -9.23 -11.50
N LEU A 195 0.00 -9.60 -12.48
CA LEU A 195 -0.45 -9.78 -13.86
C LEU A 195 -1.51 -10.89 -13.97
N TYR A 196 -1.31 -11.99 -13.26
CA TYR A 196 -2.30 -13.06 -13.20
C TYR A 196 -3.63 -12.55 -12.64
N MET A 197 -3.63 -11.84 -11.51
CA MET A 197 -4.85 -11.30 -10.91
C MET A 197 -5.54 -10.26 -11.80
N VAL A 198 -4.77 -9.42 -12.50
CA VAL A 198 -5.31 -8.47 -13.49
C VAL A 198 -5.94 -9.20 -14.66
N ALA A 199 -5.29 -10.23 -15.19
CA ALA A 199 -5.84 -11.05 -16.27
C ALA A 199 -7.16 -11.72 -15.86
N VAL A 200 -7.19 -12.35 -14.66
CA VAL A 200 -8.42 -12.97 -14.13
C VAL A 200 -9.53 -11.93 -13.97
N TYR A 201 -9.20 -10.74 -13.45
CA TYR A 201 -10.16 -9.65 -13.29
C TYR A 201 -10.79 -9.24 -14.64
N HIS A 202 -9.98 -9.03 -15.68
CA HIS A 202 -10.48 -8.67 -17.01
C HIS A 202 -11.26 -9.81 -17.67
N LEU A 203 -10.77 -11.04 -17.56
CA LEU A 203 -11.48 -12.21 -18.09
C LEU A 203 -12.87 -12.39 -17.45
N THR A 204 -12.95 -12.21 -16.12
CA THR A 204 -14.21 -12.27 -15.39
C THR A 204 -15.18 -11.19 -15.87
N ASN A 205 -14.71 -9.96 -16.02
CA ASN A 205 -15.54 -8.85 -16.48
C ASN A 205 -15.97 -8.99 -17.96
N LEU A 206 -15.15 -9.62 -18.80
CA LEU A 206 -15.52 -9.95 -20.19
C LEU A 206 -16.60 -11.03 -20.27
N TYR A 207 -16.69 -11.91 -19.27
CA TYR A 207 -17.73 -12.92 -19.20
C TYR A 207 -19.09 -12.36 -18.77
N PHE A 208 -19.13 -11.33 -17.95
CA PHE A 208 -20.37 -10.73 -17.49
C PHE A 208 -20.99 -9.80 -18.54
N ALA A 209 -22.18 -10.13 -19.03
CA ALA A 209 -22.89 -9.38 -20.08
C ALA A 209 -23.06 -7.89 -19.78
N GLN A 210 -23.20 -7.51 -18.50
CA GLN A 210 -23.34 -6.10 -18.09
C GLN A 210 -22.06 -5.28 -18.21
N GLN A 211 -20.88 -5.93 -18.21
CA GLN A 211 -19.58 -5.26 -18.17
C GLN A 211 -18.82 -5.36 -19.50
N VAL A 212 -19.22 -6.27 -20.38
CA VAL A 212 -18.53 -6.54 -21.67
C VAL A 212 -18.34 -5.29 -22.53
N GLY A 213 -19.36 -4.44 -22.64
CA GLY A 213 -19.27 -3.22 -23.46
C GLY A 213 -18.22 -2.24 -22.95
N PHE A 214 -18.14 -2.06 -21.65
CA PHE A 214 -17.16 -1.16 -21.02
C PHE A 214 -15.74 -1.74 -21.07
N VAL A 215 -15.57 -3.03 -20.82
CA VAL A 215 -14.24 -3.67 -20.87
C VAL A 215 -13.68 -3.69 -22.28
N ARG A 216 -14.52 -3.93 -23.28
CA ARG A 216 -14.11 -3.80 -24.69
C ARG A 216 -13.65 -2.39 -25.02
N PHE A 217 -14.35 -1.37 -24.55
CA PHE A 217 -13.94 0.03 -24.75
C PHE A 217 -12.59 0.37 -24.12
N ILE A 218 -12.21 -0.29 -23.00
CA ILE A 218 -10.90 -0.07 -22.35
C ILE A 218 -9.78 -0.84 -23.06
N LEU A 219 -10.06 -2.03 -23.61
CA LEU A 219 -9.04 -2.90 -24.18
C LEU A 219 -8.77 -2.67 -25.67
N VAL A 220 -9.64 -1.95 -26.37
CA VAL A 220 -9.54 -1.59 -27.79
C VAL A 220 -9.34 -0.09 -27.95
#